data_fb1c6eeaff439ba254f215408998e373
#
_entry.id   fb1c6eeaff439ba254f215408998e373
#
_cell.length_a   1.000
_cell.length_b   1.000
_cell.length_c   1.000
_cell.angle_alpha   90.00
_cell.angle_beta   90.00
_cell.angle_gamma   90.00
#
_symmetry.space_group_name_H-M   'P 1'
#
loop_
_entity.id
_entity.type
_entity.pdbx_description
1 polymer ?
#
loop_
_entity_poly.entity_id
_entity_poly.type
_entity_poly.pdbx_seq_one_letter_code
_entity_poly.pdbx_strand_id
1 'polypeptide(L)'
;MKKSLFLISIVLIMVFAFPLPARADGIIIPDPRPCDPMPCPPAPIPMEQLAIRYHHVTVTIRDQVAVTHVDQVFYNPNDWQIEGTYIFPIPLDAVVTNFILWIDGAPVEGQVLDATQARQTYESIVATMRDPALLEYIGQGAVQARIFPIPPYGERRIELEYSQAMPAEGDLVRYVYPLNTERFSVLPLESVSVSVDIQSSVPIRATYSPSHEISVTRESDSHVRAGYEAANVLPDTDFALYYSLGETQAFHVLSYRDPLDASDPDGYFLLLLAPGLQQDTLPIPKDLILVLDRSGSMDGEKFRQAQQAMDYILSHLSPGDRFNIITFSTGTERFANRLRPAEDAGNARTWVNGLRADGSTDINRALLEAADMVDEERPTYLIFLTDGLPTEGVTDSERILSNFAGAASPDLRLFVFGVGYDVDTYLLDSLAQAHHGSSTYVLPEDRLDELLSTFYARISTPVLTGLELDFDGLVSYDLYPDPLPDLFAGSQVLVVGRYRDGGRVDVTLSGLVNSQPRQYIYEDQYFSEESPNDNVLKAIPRLWATRKIGYLLNDIPLNGANQELIDQVVRLSIRFGIVT
;
A
#
# COMPACT_ATOMS: atom_id res chain seq x y z
N MET A 1 11.71 -5.30 72.13
CA MET A 1 12.50 -4.92 70.97
C MET A 1 11.92 -5.66 69.75
N LYS A 2 10.99 -5.04 69.05
CA LYS A 2 10.39 -5.61 67.83
C LYS A 2 10.64 -4.61 66.70
N LYS A 3 11.39 -5.00 65.66
CA LYS A 3 11.57 -4.24 64.45
C LYS A 3 10.43 -4.56 63.52
N SER A 4 9.62 -3.56 63.20
CA SER A 4 8.60 -3.62 62.15
C SER A 4 9.25 -3.31 60.78
N LEU A 5 9.18 -4.24 59.88
CA LEU A 5 9.50 -4.05 58.46
C LEU A 5 8.29 -3.42 57.78
N PHE A 6 8.47 -2.22 57.23
CA PHE A 6 7.51 -1.60 56.34
C PHE A 6 7.80 -2.06 54.91
N LEU A 7 6.94 -2.90 54.39
CA LEU A 7 6.97 -3.29 52.97
C LEU A 7 6.19 -2.23 52.17
N ILE A 8 6.92 -1.41 51.41
CA ILE A 8 6.29 -0.50 50.45
C ILE A 8 6.08 -1.31 49.14
N SER A 9 4.83 -1.69 48.89
CA SER A 9 4.42 -2.21 47.59
C SER A 9 4.28 -1.03 46.61
N ILE A 10 5.25 -0.88 45.73
CA ILE A 10 5.12 -0.04 44.54
C ILE A 10 4.31 -0.84 43.52
N VAL A 11 3.03 -0.50 43.39
CA VAL A 11 2.20 -0.96 42.26
C VAL A 11 2.60 -0.12 41.05
N LEU A 12 3.43 -0.70 40.19
CA LEU A 12 3.75 -0.14 38.89
C LEU A 12 2.51 -0.33 38.00
N ILE A 13 1.71 0.73 37.82
CA ILE A 13 0.65 0.74 36.81
C ILE A 13 1.35 0.89 35.46
N MET A 14 1.59 -0.23 34.79
CA MET A 14 1.89 -0.23 33.36
C MET A 14 0.61 0.21 32.64
N VAL A 15 0.60 1.44 32.18
CA VAL A 15 -0.35 1.89 31.15
C VAL A 15 0.12 1.21 29.86
N PHE A 16 -0.50 0.11 29.51
CA PHE A 16 -0.42 -0.43 28.15
C PHE A 16 -1.13 0.57 27.24
N ALA A 17 -0.37 1.43 26.58
CA ALA A 17 -0.81 2.08 25.37
C ALA A 17 -0.89 0.98 24.31
N PHE A 18 -2.07 0.41 24.10
CA PHE A 18 -2.32 -0.40 22.91
C PHE A 18 -2.24 0.55 21.70
N PRO A 19 -1.36 0.34 20.72
CA PRO A 19 -1.50 1.00 19.45
C PRO A 19 -2.84 0.55 18.86
N LEU A 20 -3.72 1.49 18.58
CA LEU A 20 -4.98 1.22 17.90
C LEU A 20 -4.63 0.88 16.45
N PRO A 21 -4.97 -0.30 15.95
CA PRO A 21 -4.78 -0.60 14.54
C PRO A 21 -5.64 0.37 13.71
N ALA A 22 -5.01 1.05 12.77
CA ALA A 22 -5.71 1.90 11.81
C ALA A 22 -6.44 1.00 10.80
N ARG A 23 -7.61 0.53 11.16
CA ARG A 23 -8.55 -0.20 10.30
C ARG A 23 -9.92 0.36 10.54
N ALA A 24 -10.49 0.92 9.53
CA ALA A 24 -11.91 1.13 9.29
C ALA A 24 -12.17 2.42 8.55
N ASP A 25 -13.33 2.52 8.00
CA ASP A 25 -14.00 3.74 7.55
C ASP A 25 -13.60 4.97 8.36
N GLY A 26 -13.60 6.12 7.71
CA GLY A 26 -13.31 7.39 8.34
C GLY A 26 -13.95 7.56 9.71
N ILE A 27 -13.13 7.88 10.70
CA ILE A 27 -13.55 8.11 12.07
C ILE A 27 -13.30 9.56 12.46
N ILE A 28 -14.12 10.08 13.38
CA ILE A 28 -13.81 11.34 14.06
C ILE A 28 -13.43 11.01 15.50
N ILE A 29 -12.17 11.32 15.86
CA ILE A 29 -11.69 11.23 17.25
C ILE A 29 -12.00 12.56 17.89
N PRO A 30 -12.94 12.62 18.87
CA PRO A 30 -13.30 13.88 19.53
C PRO A 30 -12.14 14.42 20.35
N ASP A 31 -11.92 15.73 20.29
CA ASP A 31 -11.01 16.41 21.17
C ASP A 31 -11.53 16.41 22.62
N PRO A 32 -10.66 16.37 23.63
CA PRO A 32 -11.10 16.44 25.03
C PRO A 32 -11.88 17.71 25.28
N ARG A 33 -13.01 17.62 26.00
CA ARG A 33 -13.85 18.76 26.33
C ARG A 33 -13.03 19.87 27.00
N PRO A 34 -13.03 21.10 26.46
CA PRO A 34 -12.35 22.21 27.10
C PRO A 34 -13.02 22.51 28.46
N CYS A 35 -12.21 22.57 29.50
CA CYS A 35 -12.67 22.94 30.84
C CYS A 35 -12.47 24.43 31.07
N ASP A 36 -13.56 25.21 31.09
CA ASP A 36 -13.53 26.62 31.47
C ASP A 36 -14.68 26.89 32.50
N PRO A 37 -14.39 27.38 33.72
CA PRO A 37 -13.07 27.70 34.26
C PRO A 37 -12.33 26.51 34.91
N MET A 38 -11.00 26.53 34.88
CA MET A 38 -10.18 25.60 35.66
C MET A 38 -10.38 25.74 37.16
N PRO A 39 -10.35 24.66 38.00
CA PRO A 39 -9.93 23.29 37.68
C PRO A 39 -11.06 22.40 37.14
N CYS A 40 -10.71 21.52 36.18
CA CYS A 40 -11.63 20.53 35.66
C CYS A 40 -12.19 19.62 36.77
N PRO A 41 -13.46 19.19 36.71
CA PRO A 41 -14.01 18.22 37.64
C PRO A 41 -13.24 16.89 37.54
N PRO A 42 -13.06 16.15 38.65
CA PRO A 42 -12.17 15.00 38.73
C PRO A 42 -12.64 13.72 38.00
N ALA A 43 -13.77 13.76 37.32
CA ALA A 43 -14.24 12.64 36.48
C ALA A 43 -14.67 13.17 35.11
N PRO A 44 -14.19 12.61 34.00
CA PRO A 44 -14.76 12.93 32.70
C PRO A 44 -16.21 12.48 32.65
N ILE A 45 -17.11 13.37 32.20
CA ILE A 45 -18.47 12.97 31.85
C ILE A 45 -18.31 11.94 30.71
N PRO A 46 -18.98 10.77 30.79
CA PRO A 46 -18.93 9.81 29.69
C PRO A 46 -19.36 10.51 28.40
N MET A 47 -18.47 10.55 27.41
CA MET A 47 -18.78 11.09 26.11
C MET A 47 -19.36 9.95 25.26
N GLU A 48 -20.55 10.15 24.73
CA GLU A 48 -21.07 9.25 23.71
C GLU A 48 -20.27 9.45 22.42
N GLN A 49 -19.84 8.35 21.81
CA GLN A 49 -19.09 8.39 20.56
C GLN A 49 -19.98 8.94 19.44
N LEU A 50 -19.37 9.60 18.48
CA LEU A 50 -20.07 10.05 17.28
C LEU A 50 -20.65 8.84 16.55
N ALA A 51 -21.86 8.98 16.05
CA ALA A 51 -22.50 7.97 15.21
C ALA A 51 -22.33 8.31 13.74
N ILE A 52 -22.12 7.31 12.90
CA ILE A 52 -22.20 7.46 11.45
C ILE A 52 -23.64 7.15 11.04
N ARG A 53 -24.35 8.12 10.46
CA ARG A 53 -25.73 7.91 10.01
C ARG A 53 -25.79 7.14 8.72
N TYR A 54 -25.09 7.66 7.69
CA TYR A 54 -24.99 6.94 6.44
C TYR A 54 -23.56 6.94 5.91
N HIS A 55 -23.28 5.94 5.10
CA HIS A 55 -22.02 5.72 4.44
C HIS A 55 -22.27 5.23 3.03
N HIS A 56 -22.12 6.12 2.06
CA HIS A 56 -22.37 5.83 0.65
C HIS A 56 -21.07 5.92 -0.13
N VAL A 57 -20.77 4.86 -0.86
CA VAL A 57 -19.55 4.72 -1.66
C VAL A 57 -19.91 4.52 -3.12
N THR A 58 -19.35 5.34 -3.99
CA THR A 58 -19.47 5.20 -5.43
C THR A 58 -18.10 5.00 -6.04
N VAL A 59 -17.93 3.90 -6.74
CA VAL A 59 -16.65 3.49 -7.33
C VAL A 59 -16.79 3.43 -8.86
N THR A 60 -15.91 4.11 -9.55
CA THR A 60 -15.79 4.02 -11.01
C THR A 60 -14.45 3.38 -11.34
N ILE A 61 -14.50 2.25 -12.05
CA ILE A 61 -13.33 1.50 -12.46
C ILE A 61 -13.19 1.54 -13.97
N ARG A 62 -12.00 1.91 -14.45
CA ARG A 62 -11.61 1.82 -15.87
C ARG A 62 -10.39 0.93 -15.98
N ASP A 63 -10.55 -0.23 -16.61
CA ASP A 63 -9.55 -1.30 -16.62
C ASP A 63 -9.10 -1.64 -15.19
N GLN A 64 -8.01 -1.05 -14.72
CA GLN A 64 -7.44 -1.28 -13.39
C GLN A 64 -7.20 0.02 -12.61
N VAL A 65 -7.84 1.12 -13.01
CA VAL A 65 -7.83 2.36 -12.25
C VAL A 65 -9.20 2.56 -11.61
N ALA A 66 -9.24 2.66 -10.30
CA ALA A 66 -10.45 2.96 -9.53
C ALA A 66 -10.44 4.41 -9.04
N VAL A 67 -11.57 5.08 -9.16
CA VAL A 67 -11.89 6.32 -8.46
C VAL A 67 -13.01 6.02 -7.49
N THR A 68 -12.75 6.23 -6.21
CA THR A 68 -13.68 5.98 -5.11
C THR A 68 -14.12 7.30 -4.51
N HIS A 69 -15.42 7.53 -4.53
CA HIS A 69 -16.08 8.67 -3.88
C HIS A 69 -16.85 8.18 -2.65
N VAL A 70 -16.54 8.75 -1.50
CA VAL A 70 -17.12 8.42 -0.20
C VAL A 70 -17.93 9.59 0.29
N ASP A 71 -19.16 9.35 0.70
CA ASP A 71 -20.08 10.33 1.28
C ASP A 71 -20.58 9.82 2.63
N GLN A 72 -20.17 10.48 3.70
CA GLN A 72 -20.47 10.11 5.09
C GLN A 72 -21.14 11.24 5.85
N VAL A 73 -22.09 10.90 6.73
CA VAL A 73 -22.66 11.84 7.69
C VAL A 73 -22.42 11.37 9.11
N PHE A 74 -21.76 12.20 9.86
CA PHE A 74 -21.51 12.03 11.29
C PHE A 74 -22.55 12.79 12.09
N TYR A 75 -23.07 12.16 13.16
CA TYR A 75 -24.04 12.72 14.08
C TYR A 75 -23.43 12.80 15.49
N ASN A 76 -23.62 13.96 16.13
CA ASN A 76 -23.23 14.18 17.52
C ASN A 76 -24.42 13.88 18.45
N PRO A 77 -24.43 12.78 19.21
CA PRO A 77 -25.50 12.45 20.13
C PRO A 77 -25.44 13.24 21.44
N ASN A 78 -24.36 14.01 21.66
CA ASN A 78 -24.12 14.72 22.91
C ASN A 78 -24.83 16.09 22.93
N ASP A 79 -25.08 16.62 24.15
CA ASP A 79 -25.71 17.92 24.37
C ASP A 79 -24.73 19.11 24.34
N TRP A 80 -23.47 18.87 23.90
CA TRP A 80 -22.45 19.89 23.68
C TRP A 80 -21.81 19.72 22.28
N GLN A 81 -21.20 20.79 21.82
CA GLN A 81 -20.47 20.85 20.59
C GLN A 81 -19.19 20.00 20.65
N ILE A 82 -18.93 19.18 19.64
CA ILE A 82 -17.75 18.33 19.54
C ILE A 82 -16.87 18.82 18.39
N GLU A 83 -15.60 19.06 18.69
CA GLU A 83 -14.51 19.12 17.71
C GLU A 83 -13.79 17.78 17.67
N GLY A 84 -13.15 17.44 16.55
CA GLY A 84 -12.42 16.20 16.48
C GLY A 84 -11.57 16.09 15.23
N THR A 85 -10.77 15.04 15.18
CA THR A 85 -9.95 14.69 14.03
C THR A 85 -10.60 13.54 13.27
N TYR A 86 -10.95 13.77 12.01
CA TYR A 86 -11.40 12.74 11.09
C TYR A 86 -10.17 11.99 10.58
N ILE A 87 -10.18 10.68 10.69
CA ILE A 87 -9.14 9.81 10.15
C ILE A 87 -9.82 8.84 9.19
N PHE A 88 -9.29 8.73 7.99
CA PHE A 88 -9.78 7.81 6.97
C PHE A 88 -8.64 6.98 6.41
N PRO A 89 -8.72 5.64 6.50
CA PRO A 89 -7.76 4.75 5.87
C PRO A 89 -7.95 4.78 4.35
N ILE A 90 -6.84 4.87 3.64
CA ILE A 90 -6.80 4.74 2.18
C ILE A 90 -5.83 3.61 1.82
N PRO A 91 -6.02 2.90 0.70
CA PRO A 91 -5.01 1.98 0.20
C PRO A 91 -3.65 2.67 0.04
N LEU A 92 -2.55 1.95 0.29
CA LEU A 92 -1.18 2.50 0.25
C LEU A 92 -0.85 3.19 -1.08
N ASP A 93 -1.41 2.68 -2.18
CA ASP A 93 -1.22 3.22 -3.53
C ASP A 93 -2.27 4.26 -3.93
N ALA A 94 -3.19 4.59 -3.02
CA ALA A 94 -4.27 5.53 -3.31
C ALA A 94 -3.83 6.97 -3.12
N VAL A 95 -4.43 7.85 -3.90
CA VAL A 95 -4.21 9.29 -3.89
C VAL A 95 -5.52 9.99 -3.65
N VAL A 96 -5.61 10.79 -2.58
CA VAL A 96 -6.78 11.64 -2.35
C VAL A 96 -6.86 12.69 -3.45
N THR A 97 -8.00 12.73 -4.13
CA THR A 97 -8.24 13.64 -5.24
C THR A 97 -9.14 14.80 -4.85
N ASN A 98 -10.02 14.60 -3.86
CA ASN A 98 -10.90 15.65 -3.36
C ASN A 98 -11.28 15.40 -1.90
N PHE A 99 -11.50 16.47 -1.14
CA PHE A 99 -12.04 16.44 0.21
C PHE A 99 -12.95 17.65 0.43
N ILE A 100 -14.20 17.40 0.82
CA ILE A 100 -15.20 18.45 1.05
C ILE A 100 -15.82 18.24 2.43
N LEU A 101 -15.78 19.29 3.24
CA LEU A 101 -16.53 19.37 4.50
C LEU A 101 -17.77 20.24 4.28
N TRP A 102 -18.94 19.72 4.58
CA TRP A 102 -20.18 20.49 4.50
C TRP A 102 -20.49 21.17 5.84
N ILE A 103 -20.50 22.50 5.82
CA ILE A 103 -20.81 23.33 7.00
C ILE A 103 -22.10 24.09 6.71
N ASP A 104 -23.14 23.81 7.49
CA ASP A 104 -24.46 24.46 7.40
C ASP A 104 -25.04 24.43 5.95
N GLY A 105 -24.80 23.33 5.24
CA GLY A 105 -25.26 23.12 3.87
C GLY A 105 -24.40 23.76 2.80
N ALA A 106 -23.28 24.39 3.14
CA ALA A 106 -22.30 24.93 2.21
C ALA A 106 -21.06 24.04 2.13
N PRO A 107 -20.56 23.68 0.92
CA PRO A 107 -19.33 22.92 0.77
C PRO A 107 -18.10 23.79 1.06
N VAL A 108 -17.17 23.26 1.80
CA VAL A 108 -15.84 23.83 2.04
C VAL A 108 -14.82 22.84 1.53
N GLU A 109 -14.15 23.19 0.44
CA GLU A 109 -13.11 22.33 -0.16
C GLU A 109 -11.83 22.39 0.66
N GLY A 110 -11.24 21.22 0.93
CA GLY A 110 -9.91 21.08 1.50
C GLY A 110 -8.85 21.59 0.53
N GLN A 111 -7.86 22.32 1.04
CA GLN A 111 -6.72 22.79 0.26
C GLN A 111 -5.45 22.11 0.74
N VAL A 112 -4.63 21.63 -0.18
CA VAL A 112 -3.29 21.15 0.13
C VAL A 112 -2.32 22.32 0.11
N LEU A 113 -1.71 22.60 1.25
CA LEU A 113 -0.75 23.69 1.46
C LEU A 113 0.53 23.10 2.07
N ASP A 114 1.66 23.82 1.96
CA ASP A 114 2.82 23.44 2.76
C ASP A 114 2.53 23.57 4.26
N ALA A 115 3.22 22.78 5.10
CA ALA A 115 2.93 22.67 6.53
C ALA A 115 2.93 24.02 7.29
N THR A 116 3.74 24.99 6.85
CA THR A 116 3.83 26.33 7.45
C THR A 116 2.65 27.19 7.03
N GLN A 117 2.31 27.20 5.75
CA GLN A 117 1.16 27.91 5.21
C GLN A 117 -0.16 27.31 5.73
N ALA A 118 -0.23 25.97 5.79
CA ALA A 118 -1.38 25.27 6.34
C ALA A 118 -1.64 25.68 7.79
N ARG A 119 -0.60 25.71 8.63
CA ARG A 119 -0.71 26.15 10.03
C ARG A 119 -1.12 27.62 10.14
N GLN A 120 -0.50 28.53 9.38
CA GLN A 120 -0.84 29.96 9.39
C GLN A 120 -2.27 30.20 8.89
N THR A 121 -2.68 29.50 7.85
CA THR A 121 -4.04 29.58 7.31
C THR A 121 -5.04 29.07 8.34
N TYR A 122 -4.78 27.93 8.98
CA TYR A 122 -5.59 27.37 10.06
C TYR A 122 -5.72 28.38 11.22
N GLU A 123 -4.61 28.89 11.76
CA GLU A 123 -4.61 29.86 12.86
C GLU A 123 -5.38 31.15 12.50
N SER A 124 -5.24 31.64 11.26
CA SER A 124 -5.95 32.84 10.79
C SER A 124 -7.46 32.63 10.67
N ILE A 125 -7.89 31.43 10.33
CA ILE A 125 -9.30 31.09 10.12
C ILE A 125 -9.97 30.71 11.43
N VAL A 126 -9.31 29.99 12.31
CA VAL A 126 -9.76 29.77 13.70
C VAL A 126 -9.99 31.10 14.41
N ALA A 127 -9.09 32.09 14.20
CA ALA A 127 -9.24 33.44 14.74
C ALA A 127 -10.47 34.19 14.17
N THR A 128 -10.99 33.81 13.01
CA THR A 128 -12.17 34.43 12.37
C THR A 128 -13.45 33.60 12.46
N MET A 129 -13.45 32.47 13.22
CA MET A 129 -14.55 31.51 13.32
C MET A 129 -15.04 30.93 11.96
N ARG A 130 -14.16 30.86 10.98
CA ARG A 130 -14.38 30.16 9.71
C ARG A 130 -13.34 29.09 9.59
N ASP A 131 -13.76 27.82 9.64
CA ASP A 131 -12.86 26.70 9.71
C ASP A 131 -12.54 26.11 8.34
N PRO A 132 -11.26 25.94 7.95
CA PRO A 132 -10.88 25.07 6.87
C PRO A 132 -10.64 23.66 7.38
N ALA A 133 -11.03 22.65 6.63
CA ALA A 133 -10.53 21.32 6.82
C ALA A 133 -9.06 21.28 6.32
N LEU A 134 -8.15 20.97 7.22
CA LEU A 134 -6.77 20.68 6.87
C LEU A 134 -6.61 19.17 6.74
N LEU A 135 -6.29 18.71 5.54
CA LEU A 135 -6.02 17.31 5.27
C LEU A 135 -4.51 17.06 5.40
N GLU A 136 -4.13 16.09 6.22
CA GLU A 136 -2.75 15.68 6.45
C GLU A 136 -2.60 14.18 6.19
N TYR A 137 -1.49 13.76 5.59
CA TYR A 137 -1.13 12.35 5.47
C TYR A 137 -0.35 11.93 6.72
N ILE A 138 -0.83 10.92 7.43
CA ILE A 138 -0.22 10.48 8.70
C ILE A 138 0.62 9.21 8.56
N GLY A 139 0.88 8.77 7.33
CA GLY A 139 1.59 7.51 7.05
C GLY A 139 0.66 6.28 7.09
N GLN A 140 1.19 5.10 6.78
CA GLN A 140 0.46 3.81 6.81
C GLN A 140 -0.87 3.79 6.04
N GLY A 141 -0.98 4.56 4.95
CA GLY A 141 -2.20 4.59 4.14
C GLY A 141 -3.39 5.26 4.84
N ALA A 142 -3.19 6.29 5.63
CA ALA A 142 -4.29 7.05 6.25
C ALA A 142 -4.13 8.55 6.05
N VAL A 143 -5.26 9.22 5.91
CA VAL A 143 -5.36 10.69 5.90
C VAL A 143 -6.16 11.16 7.10
N GLN A 144 -5.80 12.32 7.63
CA GLN A 144 -6.56 12.95 8.70
C GLN A 144 -6.98 14.36 8.33
N ALA A 145 -8.12 14.79 8.85
CA ALA A 145 -8.60 16.16 8.75
C ALA A 145 -9.14 16.63 10.09
N ARG A 146 -8.87 17.86 10.48
CA ARG A 146 -9.58 18.47 11.60
C ARG A 146 -10.97 18.87 11.15
N ILE A 147 -11.95 18.48 11.95
CA ILE A 147 -13.36 18.76 11.68
C ILE A 147 -13.85 19.83 12.61
N PHE A 148 -14.43 20.88 12.04
CA PHE A 148 -15.08 21.97 12.77
C PHE A 148 -16.24 21.45 13.61
N PRO A 149 -16.57 22.18 14.73
CA PRO A 149 -17.47 21.66 15.71
C PRO A 149 -18.77 21.13 15.12
N ILE A 150 -19.10 19.91 15.52
CA ILE A 150 -20.39 19.32 15.26
C ILE A 150 -21.33 19.83 16.36
N PRO A 151 -22.40 20.58 16.05
CA PRO A 151 -23.32 21.13 17.06
C PRO A 151 -23.93 20.03 17.92
N PRO A 152 -24.43 20.36 19.13
CA PRO A 152 -25.22 19.43 19.92
C PRO A 152 -26.37 18.88 19.09
N TYR A 153 -26.51 17.54 19.06
CA TYR A 153 -27.53 16.83 18.27
C TYR A 153 -27.55 17.21 16.80
N GLY A 154 -26.40 17.67 16.28
CA GLY A 154 -26.21 18.11 14.91
C GLY A 154 -25.41 17.13 14.09
N GLU A 155 -25.23 17.44 12.81
CA GLU A 155 -24.58 16.60 11.81
C GLU A 155 -23.46 17.33 11.10
N ARG A 156 -22.50 16.54 10.55
CA ARG A 156 -21.51 16.99 9.57
C ARG A 156 -21.42 15.96 8.47
N ARG A 157 -21.49 16.42 7.23
CA ARG A 157 -21.28 15.63 6.05
C ARG A 157 -19.87 15.84 5.54
N ILE A 158 -19.21 14.73 5.18
CA ILE A 158 -17.87 14.70 4.64
C ILE A 158 -17.93 13.94 3.32
N GLU A 159 -17.32 14.51 2.30
CA GLU A 159 -17.07 13.82 1.03
C GLU A 159 -15.56 13.70 0.84
N LEU A 160 -15.11 12.50 0.49
CA LEU A 160 -13.73 12.18 0.18
C LEU A 160 -13.69 11.47 -1.17
N GLU A 161 -12.76 11.86 -2.03
CA GLU A 161 -12.50 11.13 -3.26
C GLU A 161 -11.03 10.75 -3.35
N TYR A 162 -10.77 9.51 -3.74
CA TYR A 162 -9.41 9.03 -3.98
C TYR A 162 -9.34 8.12 -5.20
N SER A 163 -8.16 8.06 -5.80
CA SER A 163 -7.85 7.22 -6.95
C SER A 163 -6.79 6.19 -6.58
N GLN A 164 -6.90 4.99 -7.12
CA GLN A 164 -5.92 3.93 -6.95
C GLN A 164 -5.75 3.12 -8.23
N ALA A 165 -4.52 2.62 -8.46
CA ALA A 165 -4.25 1.61 -9.47
C ALA A 165 -4.33 0.23 -8.83
N MET A 166 -5.12 -0.66 -9.41
CA MET A 166 -5.33 -2.01 -8.86
C MET A 166 -4.46 -3.01 -9.63
N PRO A 167 -3.57 -3.75 -8.96
CA PRO A 167 -2.83 -4.82 -9.60
C PRO A 167 -3.76 -5.98 -9.99
N ALA A 168 -3.45 -6.66 -11.09
CA ALA A 168 -4.08 -7.93 -11.43
C ALA A 168 -3.16 -9.10 -11.04
N GLU A 169 -3.76 -10.16 -10.56
CA GLU A 169 -3.12 -11.45 -10.34
C GLU A 169 -3.61 -12.42 -11.42
N GLY A 170 -2.80 -12.59 -12.47
CA GLY A 170 -3.25 -13.27 -13.69
C GLY A 170 -4.34 -12.46 -14.40
N ASP A 171 -5.51 -13.07 -14.57
CA ASP A 171 -6.70 -12.43 -15.14
C ASP A 171 -7.64 -11.82 -14.07
N LEU A 172 -7.30 -11.90 -12.80
CA LEU A 172 -8.14 -11.48 -11.68
C LEU A 172 -7.69 -10.13 -11.11
N VAL A 173 -8.59 -9.16 -11.08
CA VAL A 173 -8.38 -7.85 -10.45
C VAL A 173 -9.16 -7.79 -9.15
N ARG A 174 -8.53 -7.25 -8.11
CA ARG A 174 -9.11 -7.08 -6.77
C ARG A 174 -9.26 -5.61 -6.43
N TYR A 175 -10.47 -5.22 -6.04
CA TYR A 175 -10.76 -3.95 -5.40
C TYR A 175 -11.16 -4.18 -3.95
N VAL A 176 -10.59 -3.40 -3.02
CA VAL A 176 -10.95 -3.46 -1.61
C VAL A 176 -11.28 -2.06 -1.13
N TYR A 177 -12.42 -1.95 -0.43
CA TYR A 177 -12.83 -0.74 0.27
C TYR A 177 -12.91 -1.02 1.78
N PRO A 178 -12.27 -0.19 2.64
CA PRO A 178 -12.27 -0.38 4.08
C PRO A 178 -13.64 -0.03 4.65
N LEU A 179 -14.54 -0.99 4.74
CA LEU A 179 -15.93 -0.82 5.23
C LEU A 179 -16.13 -1.25 6.68
N ASN A 180 -15.14 -1.85 7.32
CA ASN A 180 -15.25 -2.33 8.69
C ASN A 180 -15.32 -1.17 9.70
N THR A 181 -16.52 -0.78 10.14
CA THR A 181 -16.78 0.31 11.09
C THR A 181 -17.01 -0.18 12.53
N GLU A 182 -17.07 -1.48 12.78
CA GLU A 182 -17.46 -2.07 14.07
C GLU A 182 -16.71 -1.50 15.28
N ARG A 183 -15.47 -1.08 15.07
CA ARG A 183 -14.62 -0.55 16.13
C ARG A 183 -14.81 0.94 16.43
N PHE A 184 -15.55 1.67 15.60
CA PHE A 184 -15.59 3.13 15.62
C PHE A 184 -17.01 3.73 15.68
N SER A 185 -18.02 2.96 15.37
CA SER A 185 -19.41 3.33 15.59
C SER A 185 -20.03 2.37 16.59
N VAL A 186 -20.52 2.90 17.72
CA VAL A 186 -21.28 2.11 18.70
C VAL A 186 -22.73 1.92 18.30
N LEU A 187 -23.20 2.69 17.33
CA LEU A 187 -24.55 2.61 16.80
C LEU A 187 -24.53 2.05 15.37
N PRO A 188 -25.51 1.20 15.02
CA PRO A 188 -25.68 0.76 13.64
C PRO A 188 -25.82 1.97 12.70
N LEU A 189 -25.22 1.85 11.51
CA LEU A 189 -25.41 2.80 10.42
C LEU A 189 -26.84 2.68 9.91
N GLU A 190 -27.53 3.82 9.75
CA GLU A 190 -28.91 3.84 9.24
C GLU A 190 -28.94 3.32 7.77
N SER A 191 -27.90 3.64 6.99
CA SER A 191 -27.76 3.22 5.59
C SER A 191 -26.31 3.09 5.20
N VAL A 192 -26.00 1.98 4.52
CA VAL A 192 -24.72 1.71 3.86
C VAL A 192 -24.98 1.34 2.41
N SER A 193 -24.22 1.89 1.48
CA SER A 193 -24.25 1.44 0.10
C SER A 193 -22.86 1.50 -0.55
N VAL A 194 -22.55 0.49 -1.37
CA VAL A 194 -21.35 0.47 -2.23
C VAL A 194 -21.83 0.20 -3.66
N SER A 195 -21.64 1.17 -4.55
CA SER A 195 -21.98 1.06 -5.96
C SER A 195 -20.71 1.10 -6.79
N VAL A 196 -20.50 0.09 -7.64
CA VAL A 196 -19.30 -0.05 -8.47
C VAL A 196 -19.68 -0.14 -9.93
N ASP A 197 -19.14 0.75 -10.76
CA ASP A 197 -19.26 0.75 -12.22
C ASP A 197 -17.90 0.37 -12.82
N ILE A 198 -17.84 -0.80 -13.50
CA ILE A 198 -16.61 -1.35 -14.06
C ILE A 198 -16.70 -1.33 -15.58
N GLN A 199 -15.78 -0.63 -16.22
CA GLN A 199 -15.60 -0.66 -17.66
C GLN A 199 -14.17 -1.08 -17.98
N SER A 200 -14.03 -2.01 -18.94
CA SER A 200 -12.75 -2.59 -19.31
C SER A 200 -12.56 -2.57 -20.82
N SER A 201 -11.33 -2.43 -21.28
CA SER A 201 -10.95 -2.58 -22.69
C SER A 201 -11.05 -4.01 -23.20
N VAL A 202 -11.05 -5.00 -22.27
CA VAL A 202 -11.22 -6.44 -22.56
C VAL A 202 -12.48 -6.99 -21.88
N PRO A 203 -13.06 -8.10 -22.35
CA PRO A 203 -14.26 -8.69 -21.75
C PRO A 203 -14.07 -9.04 -20.27
N ILE A 204 -15.05 -8.66 -19.45
CA ILE A 204 -15.14 -9.03 -18.05
C ILE A 204 -15.90 -10.36 -17.97
N ARG A 205 -15.26 -11.44 -17.50
CA ARG A 205 -15.87 -12.77 -17.45
C ARG A 205 -16.73 -12.98 -16.23
N ALA A 206 -16.17 -12.65 -15.05
CA ALA A 206 -16.84 -12.84 -13.78
C ALA A 206 -16.68 -11.59 -12.90
N THR A 207 -17.65 -11.36 -12.04
CA THR A 207 -17.60 -10.31 -11.01
C THR A 207 -18.26 -10.88 -9.77
N TYR A 208 -17.56 -10.88 -8.64
CA TYR A 208 -18.06 -11.43 -7.38
C TYR A 208 -17.43 -10.75 -6.17
N SER A 209 -18.08 -10.87 -5.04
CA SER A 209 -17.54 -10.46 -3.75
C SER A 209 -17.52 -11.66 -2.80
N PRO A 210 -16.37 -11.98 -2.17
CA PRO A 210 -16.31 -12.99 -1.14
C PRO A 210 -16.75 -12.46 0.23
N SER A 211 -16.80 -11.14 0.41
CA SER A 211 -17.08 -10.48 1.69
C SER A 211 -18.55 -10.09 1.88
N HIS A 212 -19.26 -9.77 0.80
CA HIS A 212 -20.63 -9.26 0.84
C HIS A 212 -21.49 -9.88 -0.25
N GLU A 213 -22.77 -10.03 0.01
CA GLU A 213 -23.75 -10.41 -1.02
C GLU A 213 -24.01 -9.18 -1.92
N ILE A 214 -23.63 -9.28 -3.19
CA ILE A 214 -23.74 -8.20 -4.16
C ILE A 214 -24.76 -8.50 -5.26
N SER A 215 -25.42 -7.47 -5.75
CA SER A 215 -26.15 -7.51 -7.01
C SER A 215 -25.20 -7.19 -8.16
N VAL A 216 -25.26 -7.97 -9.25
CA VAL A 216 -24.41 -7.74 -10.44
C VAL A 216 -25.30 -7.61 -11.66
N THR A 217 -25.14 -6.48 -12.38
CA THR A 217 -25.82 -6.21 -13.65
C THR A 217 -24.78 -6.06 -14.74
N ARG A 218 -24.91 -6.88 -15.79
CA ARG A 218 -24.03 -6.82 -16.97
C ARG A 218 -24.67 -5.97 -18.05
N GLU A 219 -24.07 -4.81 -18.32
CA GLU A 219 -24.52 -3.89 -19.37
C GLU A 219 -23.98 -4.32 -20.77
N SER A 220 -22.75 -4.85 -20.81
CA SER A 220 -22.10 -5.43 -21.99
C SER A 220 -21.03 -6.43 -21.56
N ASP A 221 -20.32 -7.03 -22.53
CA ASP A 221 -19.21 -7.94 -22.22
C ASP A 221 -18.06 -7.24 -21.47
N SER A 222 -17.90 -5.93 -21.65
CA SER A 222 -16.85 -5.12 -21.04
C SER A 222 -17.36 -4.07 -20.05
N HIS A 223 -18.66 -4.10 -19.69
CA HIS A 223 -19.26 -3.16 -18.75
C HIS A 223 -20.16 -3.89 -17.76
N VAL A 224 -19.82 -3.78 -16.48
CA VAL A 224 -20.52 -4.42 -15.37
C VAL A 224 -20.77 -3.42 -14.27
N ARG A 225 -21.97 -3.47 -13.65
CA ARG A 225 -22.27 -2.78 -12.40
C ARG A 225 -22.46 -3.78 -11.28
N ALA A 226 -21.88 -3.48 -10.12
CA ALA A 226 -22.06 -4.26 -8.91
C ALA A 226 -22.51 -3.34 -7.76
N GLY A 227 -23.35 -3.85 -6.87
CA GLY A 227 -23.88 -3.06 -5.76
C GLY A 227 -24.12 -3.89 -4.51
N TYR A 228 -23.88 -3.26 -3.37
CA TYR A 228 -24.21 -3.73 -2.03
C TYR A 228 -24.96 -2.64 -1.29
N GLU A 229 -26.05 -3.00 -0.60
CA GLU A 229 -26.84 -2.09 0.24
C GLU A 229 -27.25 -2.80 1.53
N ALA A 230 -27.18 -2.08 2.63
CA ALA A 230 -27.69 -2.53 3.93
C ALA A 230 -28.21 -1.36 4.76
N ALA A 231 -29.16 -1.65 5.66
CA ALA A 231 -29.72 -0.69 6.59
C ALA A 231 -29.67 -1.22 8.02
N ASN A 232 -29.45 -0.32 8.99
CA ASN A 232 -29.33 -0.64 10.42
C ASN A 232 -28.27 -1.71 10.69
N VAL A 233 -27.09 -1.57 10.09
CA VAL A 233 -25.98 -2.52 10.17
C VAL A 233 -24.73 -1.90 10.80
N LEU A 234 -23.97 -2.71 11.55
CA LEU A 234 -22.60 -2.41 11.93
C LEU A 234 -21.70 -3.23 10.98
N PRO A 235 -21.09 -2.61 9.97
CA PRO A 235 -20.16 -3.33 9.11
C PRO A 235 -18.95 -3.81 9.90
N ASP A 236 -18.67 -5.11 9.83
CA ASP A 236 -17.58 -5.81 10.53
C ASP A 236 -16.50 -6.33 9.60
N THR A 237 -16.71 -6.17 8.30
CA THR A 237 -15.86 -6.72 7.24
C THR A 237 -15.65 -5.70 6.13
N ASP A 238 -14.43 -5.64 5.57
CA ASP A 238 -14.13 -4.80 4.42
C ASP A 238 -14.82 -5.30 3.16
N PHE A 239 -15.27 -4.38 2.30
CA PHE A 239 -15.88 -4.72 1.04
C PHE A 239 -14.80 -5.09 0.02
N ALA A 240 -14.77 -6.34 -0.42
CA ALA A 240 -13.86 -6.83 -1.44
C ALA A 240 -14.64 -7.22 -2.70
N LEU A 241 -14.23 -6.70 -3.85
CA LEU A 241 -14.80 -7.03 -5.15
C LEU A 241 -13.71 -7.60 -6.05
N TYR A 242 -14.01 -8.72 -6.68
CA TYR A 242 -13.14 -9.34 -7.67
C TYR A 242 -13.81 -9.36 -9.02
N TYR A 243 -13.05 -9.06 -10.06
CA TYR A 243 -13.51 -9.26 -11.43
C TYR A 243 -12.40 -9.85 -12.29
N SER A 244 -12.75 -10.78 -13.19
CA SER A 244 -11.80 -11.44 -14.08
C SER A 244 -11.86 -10.84 -15.48
N LEU A 245 -10.68 -10.61 -16.07
CA LEU A 245 -10.51 -10.11 -17.43
C LEU A 245 -10.41 -11.27 -18.42
N GLY A 246 -10.88 -11.04 -19.67
CA GLY A 246 -11.07 -12.11 -20.63
C GLY A 246 -9.82 -12.66 -21.32
N GLU A 247 -8.68 -11.97 -21.26
CA GLU A 247 -7.44 -12.34 -21.93
C GLU A 247 -6.28 -12.40 -20.94
N THR A 248 -5.34 -13.34 -21.20
CA THR A 248 -4.15 -13.54 -20.37
C THR A 248 -2.97 -12.64 -20.76
N GLN A 249 -3.09 -11.91 -21.87
CA GLN A 249 -2.09 -10.98 -22.34
C GLN A 249 -2.69 -9.58 -22.33
N ALA A 250 -2.10 -8.67 -21.56
CA ALA A 250 -2.56 -7.31 -21.47
C ALA A 250 -1.42 -6.33 -21.76
N PHE A 251 -1.68 -5.42 -22.68
CA PHE A 251 -0.90 -4.21 -22.88
C PHE A 251 -1.90 -3.08 -23.08
N HIS A 252 -2.00 -2.19 -22.11
CA HIS A 252 -2.97 -1.10 -22.15
C HIS A 252 -2.29 0.22 -21.83
N VAL A 253 -2.56 1.23 -22.66
CA VAL A 253 -2.15 2.61 -22.43
C VAL A 253 -3.38 3.41 -22.05
N LEU A 254 -3.39 3.95 -20.85
CA LEU A 254 -4.31 4.98 -20.43
C LEU A 254 -3.55 6.30 -20.40
N SER A 255 -4.01 7.33 -21.06
CA SER A 255 -3.29 8.59 -21.16
C SER A 255 -4.19 9.79 -20.99
N TYR A 256 -3.63 10.85 -20.41
CA TYR A 256 -4.27 12.14 -20.19
C TYR A 256 -3.34 13.26 -20.63
N ARG A 257 -3.86 14.22 -21.36
CA ARG A 257 -3.15 15.45 -21.74
C ARG A 257 -4.14 16.61 -21.76
N ASP A 258 -3.73 17.75 -21.24
CA ASP A 258 -4.46 19.01 -21.42
C ASP A 258 -3.56 20.05 -22.10
N PRO A 259 -3.56 20.12 -23.44
CA PRO A 259 -2.72 21.05 -24.18
C PRO A 259 -3.10 22.53 -23.96
N LEU A 260 -4.26 22.81 -23.33
CA LEU A 260 -4.69 24.17 -22.99
C LEU A 260 -4.10 24.65 -21.65
N ASP A 261 -3.60 23.73 -20.81
CA ASP A 261 -2.84 24.11 -19.63
C ASP A 261 -1.42 24.56 -20.03
N ALA A 262 -1.27 25.88 -20.20
CA ALA A 262 0.03 26.47 -20.56
C ALA A 262 1.14 26.23 -19.51
N SER A 263 0.77 25.86 -18.29
CA SER A 263 1.74 25.54 -17.22
C SER A 263 2.26 24.13 -17.33
N ASP A 264 1.52 23.20 -17.98
CA ASP A 264 1.88 21.81 -18.17
C ASP A 264 1.24 21.17 -19.42
N PRO A 265 1.73 21.51 -20.61
CA PRO A 265 1.16 21.02 -21.86
C PRO A 265 1.50 19.56 -22.17
N ASP A 266 2.41 18.94 -21.42
CA ASP A 266 2.85 17.57 -21.63
C ASP A 266 1.85 16.57 -21.01
N GLY A 267 1.74 15.41 -21.65
CA GLY A 267 0.81 14.36 -21.24
C GLY A 267 1.35 13.48 -20.11
N TYR A 268 0.43 12.70 -19.58
CA TYR A 268 0.66 11.66 -18.56
C TYR A 268 0.08 10.34 -19.05
N PHE A 269 0.74 9.25 -18.74
CA PHE A 269 0.23 7.92 -19.05
C PHE A 269 0.35 6.96 -17.89
N LEU A 270 -0.53 5.99 -17.89
CA LEU A 270 -0.46 4.76 -17.11
C LEU A 270 -0.39 3.60 -18.13
N LEU A 271 0.64 2.80 -18.04
CA LEU A 271 0.88 1.64 -18.87
C LEU A 271 0.71 0.38 -18.03
N LEU A 272 -0.12 -0.53 -18.50
CA LEU A 272 -0.35 -1.85 -17.92
C LEU A 272 0.34 -2.89 -18.79
N LEU A 273 1.31 -3.60 -18.23
CA LEU A 273 2.13 -4.58 -18.92
C LEU A 273 1.90 -5.96 -18.33
N ALA A 274 1.36 -6.88 -19.09
CA ALA A 274 1.32 -8.31 -18.77
C ALA A 274 1.53 -9.12 -20.04
N PRO A 275 2.78 -9.35 -20.47
CA PRO A 275 3.04 -10.15 -21.65
C PRO A 275 2.58 -11.58 -21.44
N GLY A 276 1.95 -12.15 -22.45
CA GLY A 276 1.47 -13.53 -22.43
C GLY A 276 2.64 -14.51 -22.25
N LEU A 277 2.41 -15.49 -21.38
CA LEU A 277 3.33 -16.60 -21.24
C LEU A 277 3.40 -17.40 -22.54
N GLN A 278 4.55 -17.47 -23.16
CA GLN A 278 4.83 -18.58 -24.07
C GLN A 278 5.03 -19.84 -23.19
N GLN A 279 4.15 -20.80 -23.33
CA GLN A 279 4.08 -22.03 -22.50
C GLN A 279 5.33 -22.94 -22.54
N ASP A 280 6.39 -22.56 -23.24
CA ASP A 280 7.58 -23.39 -23.49
C ASP A 280 8.83 -22.97 -22.68
N THR A 281 8.70 -22.10 -21.66
CA THR A 281 9.87 -21.74 -20.85
C THR A 281 10.10 -22.77 -19.74
N LEU A 282 11.18 -23.53 -19.87
CA LEU A 282 11.65 -24.40 -18.79
C LEU A 282 12.02 -23.53 -17.55
N PRO A 283 11.77 -24.01 -16.32
CA PRO A 283 12.17 -23.32 -15.11
C PRO A 283 13.65 -22.96 -15.13
N ILE A 284 13.98 -21.71 -14.85
CA ILE A 284 15.37 -21.27 -14.76
C ILE A 284 15.91 -21.66 -13.39
N PRO A 285 17.05 -22.37 -13.32
CA PRO A 285 17.72 -22.60 -12.06
C PRO A 285 18.10 -21.28 -11.38
N LYS A 286 17.65 -21.07 -10.17
CA LYS A 286 17.84 -19.86 -9.37
C LYS A 286 18.38 -20.20 -7.99
N ASP A 287 18.89 -19.18 -7.33
CA ASP A 287 19.27 -19.25 -5.92
C ASP A 287 18.19 -18.59 -5.07
N LEU A 288 17.81 -19.24 -4.00
CA LEU A 288 16.77 -18.79 -3.07
C LEU A 288 17.37 -18.62 -1.68
N ILE A 289 17.37 -17.40 -1.17
CA ILE A 289 17.79 -17.09 0.20
C ILE A 289 16.55 -16.70 0.98
N LEU A 290 16.15 -17.54 1.93
CA LEU A 290 15.00 -17.33 2.79
C LEU A 290 15.46 -16.73 4.12
N VAL A 291 15.05 -15.52 4.44
CA VAL A 291 15.43 -14.83 5.69
C VAL A 291 14.18 -14.68 6.54
N LEU A 292 14.18 -15.36 7.68
CA LEU A 292 13.01 -15.47 8.56
C LEU A 292 13.30 -14.83 9.91
N ASP A 293 12.51 -13.86 10.26
CA ASP A 293 12.45 -13.32 11.61
C ASP A 293 11.88 -14.36 12.57
N ARG A 294 12.62 -14.58 13.66
CA ARG A 294 12.16 -15.41 14.78
C ARG A 294 12.23 -14.67 16.11
N SER A 295 12.13 -13.34 16.07
CA SER A 295 12.03 -12.52 17.29
C SER A 295 10.79 -12.88 18.12
N GLY A 296 10.78 -12.41 19.37
CA GLY A 296 9.71 -12.75 20.32
C GLY A 296 8.33 -12.27 19.87
N SER A 297 8.22 -11.22 19.07
CA SER A 297 6.97 -10.71 18.49
C SER A 297 6.32 -11.66 17.46
N MET A 298 7.13 -12.50 16.85
CA MET A 298 6.67 -13.55 15.93
C MET A 298 5.98 -14.72 16.64
N ASP A 299 6.11 -14.87 17.96
CA ASP A 299 5.62 -16.06 18.67
C ASP A 299 4.12 -16.31 18.46
N GLY A 300 3.78 -17.60 18.37
CA GLY A 300 2.40 -18.06 18.17
C GLY A 300 2.00 -18.32 16.72
N GLU A 301 0.86 -17.76 16.30
CA GLU A 301 0.24 -18.06 15.00
C GLU A 301 1.07 -17.55 13.82
N LYS A 302 1.63 -16.35 13.92
CA LYS A 302 2.49 -15.76 12.88
C LYS A 302 3.69 -16.66 12.55
N PHE A 303 4.40 -17.13 13.58
CA PHE A 303 5.57 -17.98 13.37
C PHE A 303 5.19 -19.33 12.78
N ARG A 304 4.05 -19.89 13.21
CA ARG A 304 3.52 -21.16 12.67
C ARG A 304 3.17 -21.02 11.19
N GLN A 305 2.52 -19.93 10.79
CA GLN A 305 2.20 -19.66 9.39
C GLN A 305 3.47 -19.41 8.56
N ALA A 306 4.46 -18.69 9.11
CA ALA A 306 5.75 -18.52 8.47
C ALA A 306 6.47 -19.86 8.22
N GLN A 307 6.46 -20.77 9.22
CA GLN A 307 7.01 -22.10 9.05
C GLN A 307 6.28 -22.91 7.98
N GLN A 308 4.95 -22.81 7.89
CA GLN A 308 4.15 -23.48 6.86
C GLN A 308 4.46 -22.94 5.46
N ALA A 309 4.60 -21.63 5.33
CA ALA A 309 4.99 -21.01 4.08
C ALA A 309 6.40 -21.43 3.63
N MET A 310 7.36 -21.49 4.56
CA MET A 310 8.70 -22.01 4.29
C MET A 310 8.67 -23.47 3.87
N ASP A 311 7.85 -24.29 4.54
CA ASP A 311 7.66 -25.69 4.20
C ASP A 311 7.09 -25.87 2.78
N TYR A 312 6.14 -25.01 2.40
CA TYR A 312 5.59 -24.97 1.04
C TYR A 312 6.67 -24.63 0.01
N ILE A 313 7.40 -23.51 0.20
CA ILE A 313 8.46 -23.07 -0.71
C ILE A 313 9.50 -24.17 -0.91
N LEU A 314 10.00 -24.74 0.20
CA LEU A 314 11.00 -25.81 0.16
C LEU A 314 10.51 -27.09 -0.53
N SER A 315 9.20 -27.38 -0.45
CA SER A 315 8.63 -28.55 -1.12
C SER A 315 8.39 -28.35 -2.63
N HIS A 316 8.43 -27.08 -3.10
CA HIS A 316 8.16 -26.71 -4.49
C HIS A 316 9.38 -26.14 -5.23
N LEU A 317 10.59 -26.30 -4.66
CA LEU A 317 11.84 -25.94 -5.35
C LEU A 317 11.96 -26.71 -6.66
N SER A 318 12.33 -26.03 -7.72
CA SER A 318 12.57 -26.67 -9.02
C SER A 318 13.87 -27.47 -9.02
N PRO A 319 13.91 -28.59 -9.76
CA PRO A 319 15.18 -29.28 -9.99
C PRO A 319 16.25 -28.35 -10.55
N GLY A 320 17.38 -28.22 -9.86
CA GLY A 320 18.46 -27.31 -10.24
C GLY A 320 18.49 -26.01 -9.43
N ASP A 321 17.44 -25.66 -8.68
CA ASP A 321 17.49 -24.56 -7.73
C ASP A 321 18.47 -24.85 -6.60
N ARG A 322 19.09 -23.79 -6.06
CA ARG A 322 19.86 -23.85 -4.81
C ARG A 322 19.18 -22.94 -3.79
N PHE A 323 19.29 -23.28 -2.52
CA PHE A 323 18.67 -22.47 -1.47
C PHE A 323 19.51 -22.42 -0.21
N ASN A 324 19.26 -21.46 0.65
CA ASN A 324 19.62 -21.45 2.05
C ASN A 324 18.56 -20.73 2.89
N ILE A 325 18.63 -20.95 4.20
CA ILE A 325 17.72 -20.31 5.15
C ILE A 325 18.59 -19.62 6.21
N ILE A 326 18.28 -18.36 6.46
CA ILE A 326 18.85 -17.58 7.55
C ILE A 326 17.69 -17.23 8.47
N THR A 327 17.80 -17.55 9.74
CA THR A 327 16.89 -17.05 10.76
C THR A 327 17.59 -16.02 11.61
N PHE A 328 16.86 -15.02 12.03
CA PHE A 328 17.42 -13.96 12.85
C PHE A 328 16.50 -13.57 14.01
N SER A 329 17.15 -13.14 15.07
CA SER A 329 16.57 -12.49 16.24
C SER A 329 17.63 -11.56 16.83
N THR A 330 18.05 -11.70 18.06
CA THR A 330 19.25 -11.05 18.64
C THR A 330 20.54 -11.44 17.90
N GLY A 331 20.54 -12.56 17.24
CA GLY A 331 21.61 -13.07 16.38
C GLY A 331 21.05 -13.84 15.20
N THR A 332 21.93 -14.35 14.37
CA THR A 332 21.58 -15.09 13.16
C THR A 332 21.94 -16.56 13.28
N GLU A 333 21.15 -17.43 12.66
CA GLU A 333 21.42 -18.85 12.50
C GLU A 333 21.16 -19.26 11.06
N ARG A 334 22.08 -20.03 10.47
CA ARG A 334 22.01 -20.47 9.07
C ARG A 334 21.71 -21.97 9.01
N PHE A 335 20.86 -22.39 8.12
CA PHE A 335 20.67 -23.82 7.85
C PHE A 335 21.97 -24.48 7.35
N ALA A 336 22.71 -23.78 6.48
CA ALA A 336 23.98 -24.26 5.97
C ALA A 336 24.96 -23.09 5.74
N ASN A 337 26.27 -23.40 5.68
CA ASN A 337 27.32 -22.40 5.41
C ASN A 337 27.39 -21.93 3.96
N ARG A 338 26.63 -22.55 3.06
CA ARG A 338 26.55 -22.22 1.62
C ARG A 338 25.19 -22.66 1.07
N LEU A 339 24.88 -22.18 -0.12
CA LEU A 339 23.69 -22.61 -0.86
C LEU A 339 23.66 -24.13 -1.01
N ARG A 340 22.48 -24.72 -0.80
CA ARG A 340 22.23 -26.17 -0.89
C ARG A 340 21.36 -26.46 -2.11
N PRO A 341 21.57 -27.58 -2.78
CA PRO A 341 20.71 -28.01 -3.87
C PRO A 341 19.30 -28.35 -3.37
N ALA A 342 18.29 -28.25 -4.25
CA ALA A 342 16.89 -28.50 -3.93
C ALA A 342 16.64 -29.87 -3.28
N GLU A 343 17.48 -30.88 -3.58
CA GLU A 343 17.38 -32.22 -3.01
C GLU A 343 17.55 -32.25 -1.50
N ASP A 344 18.22 -31.25 -0.92
CA ASP A 344 18.39 -31.12 0.53
C ASP A 344 17.18 -30.48 1.25
N ALA A 345 16.14 -30.08 0.51
CA ALA A 345 14.96 -29.41 1.05
C ALA A 345 14.28 -30.19 2.18
N GLY A 346 14.29 -31.53 2.12
CA GLY A 346 13.71 -32.37 3.18
C GLY A 346 14.37 -32.17 4.56
N ASN A 347 15.69 -31.97 4.58
CA ASN A 347 16.42 -31.68 5.81
C ASN A 347 16.13 -30.26 6.31
N ALA A 348 16.02 -29.31 5.39
CA ALA A 348 15.70 -27.93 5.71
C ALA A 348 14.29 -27.76 6.30
N ARG A 349 13.30 -28.47 5.73
CA ARG A 349 11.94 -28.51 6.27
C ARG A 349 11.91 -29.03 7.71
N THR A 350 12.66 -30.09 7.99
CA THR A 350 12.79 -30.62 9.37
C THR A 350 13.43 -29.60 10.30
N TRP A 351 14.44 -28.89 9.83
CA TRP A 351 15.13 -27.83 10.60
C TRP A 351 14.19 -26.66 10.88
N VAL A 352 13.47 -26.12 9.87
CA VAL A 352 12.49 -25.04 10.01
C VAL A 352 11.41 -25.38 11.02
N ASN A 353 10.86 -26.59 10.96
CA ASN A 353 9.80 -27.04 11.89
C ASN A 353 10.30 -27.17 13.33
N GLY A 354 11.61 -27.27 13.55
CA GLY A 354 12.23 -27.30 14.88
C GLY A 354 12.50 -25.91 15.49
N LEU A 355 12.40 -24.84 14.72
CA LEU A 355 12.67 -23.48 15.17
C LEU A 355 11.62 -22.96 16.14
N ARG A 356 12.02 -21.99 16.97
CA ARG A 356 11.13 -21.30 17.91
C ARG A 356 11.41 -19.80 17.86
N ALA A 357 10.38 -19.02 18.07
CA ALA A 357 10.49 -17.58 18.19
C ALA A 357 11.07 -17.20 19.56
N ASP A 358 12.09 -16.33 19.57
CA ASP A 358 12.74 -15.79 20.78
C ASP A 358 13.73 -14.66 20.43
N GLY A 359 13.90 -13.68 21.31
CA GLY A 359 14.90 -12.62 21.22
C GLY A 359 14.41 -11.31 20.59
N SER A 360 15.36 -10.44 20.23
CA SER A 360 15.17 -9.12 19.61
C SER A 360 15.25 -9.22 18.09
N THR A 361 15.31 -8.08 17.36
CA THR A 361 15.24 -8.05 15.88
C THR A 361 16.44 -7.32 15.29
N ASP A 362 17.48 -8.05 14.84
CA ASP A 362 18.67 -7.50 14.17
C ASP A 362 18.57 -7.65 12.64
N ILE A 363 17.81 -6.74 12.02
CA ILE A 363 17.57 -6.72 10.56
C ILE A 363 18.87 -6.49 9.79
N ASN A 364 19.70 -5.53 10.25
CA ASN A 364 20.94 -5.19 9.55
C ASN A 364 21.87 -6.39 9.39
N ARG A 365 22.04 -7.15 10.43
CA ARG A 365 22.90 -8.34 10.40
C ARG A 365 22.34 -9.43 9.49
N ALA A 366 21.03 -9.67 9.56
CA ALA A 366 20.37 -10.66 8.73
C ALA A 366 20.53 -10.37 7.24
N LEU A 367 20.34 -9.12 6.83
CA LEU A 367 20.50 -8.68 5.46
C LEU A 367 21.95 -8.81 4.96
N LEU A 368 22.93 -8.38 5.76
CA LEU A 368 24.35 -8.49 5.40
C LEU A 368 24.79 -9.95 5.27
N GLU A 369 24.29 -10.83 6.14
CA GLU A 369 24.56 -12.27 6.04
C GLU A 369 23.91 -12.91 4.82
N ALA A 370 22.76 -12.41 4.39
CA ALA A 370 22.10 -12.86 3.17
C ALA A 370 22.87 -12.38 1.92
N ALA A 371 23.34 -11.13 1.91
CA ALA A 371 24.17 -10.61 0.83
C ALA A 371 25.48 -11.39 0.64
N ASP A 372 26.12 -11.82 1.74
CA ASP A 372 27.36 -12.64 1.72
C ASP A 372 27.16 -14.04 1.11
N MET A 373 25.90 -14.49 0.98
CA MET A 373 25.59 -15.80 0.37
C MET A 373 25.30 -15.76 -1.11
N VAL A 374 25.19 -14.57 -1.71
CA VAL A 374 24.89 -14.42 -3.13
C VAL A 374 26.04 -14.95 -3.98
N ASP A 375 25.69 -15.80 -4.93
CA ASP A 375 26.61 -16.35 -5.91
C ASP A 375 26.21 -15.78 -7.29
N GLU A 376 27.03 -14.93 -7.86
CA GLU A 376 26.74 -14.19 -9.11
C GLU A 376 26.57 -15.07 -10.35
N GLU A 377 26.66 -16.38 -10.22
CA GLU A 377 26.45 -17.31 -11.33
C GLU A 377 24.97 -17.45 -11.73
N ARG A 378 24.03 -17.06 -10.86
CA ARG A 378 22.57 -17.28 -11.04
C ARG A 378 21.76 -16.12 -10.47
N PRO A 379 20.55 -15.88 -11.03
CA PRO A 379 19.59 -14.97 -10.41
C PRO A 379 19.32 -15.39 -8.97
N THR A 380 19.48 -14.46 -8.03
CA THR A 380 19.27 -14.72 -6.62
C THR A 380 18.02 -13.99 -6.13
N TYR A 381 17.10 -14.73 -5.53
CA TYR A 381 15.90 -14.21 -4.90
C TYR A 381 16.03 -14.31 -3.39
N LEU A 382 15.99 -13.16 -2.72
CA LEU A 382 15.98 -13.06 -1.29
C LEU A 382 14.54 -12.79 -0.84
N ILE A 383 13.97 -13.70 -0.07
CA ILE A 383 12.66 -13.54 0.57
C ILE A 383 12.90 -13.21 2.02
N PHE A 384 12.57 -11.98 2.41
CA PHE A 384 12.78 -11.45 3.76
C PHE A 384 11.45 -11.29 4.47
N LEU A 385 11.30 -11.93 5.63
CA LEU A 385 10.09 -11.93 6.41
C LEU A 385 10.37 -11.44 7.82
N THR A 386 9.68 -10.39 8.27
CA THR A 386 9.77 -9.79 9.61
C THR A 386 8.42 -9.24 10.06
N ASP A 387 8.19 -9.18 11.37
CA ASP A 387 7.00 -8.57 11.97
C ASP A 387 7.31 -7.36 12.86
N GLY A 388 8.55 -6.89 12.83
CA GLY A 388 8.98 -5.85 13.77
C GLY A 388 9.86 -4.76 13.18
N LEU A 389 10.08 -3.77 14.05
CA LEU A 389 11.09 -2.73 13.87
C LEU A 389 12.48 -3.29 14.22
N PRO A 390 13.57 -2.76 13.66
CA PRO A 390 14.91 -3.12 14.12
C PRO A 390 15.10 -2.66 15.57
N THR A 391 15.33 -3.63 16.47
CA THR A 391 15.48 -3.38 17.91
C THR A 391 16.84 -3.76 18.45
N GLU A 392 17.69 -4.39 17.63
CA GLU A 392 19.03 -4.85 18.00
C GLU A 392 20.04 -4.45 16.91
N GLY A 393 21.30 -4.28 17.28
CA GLY A 393 22.38 -3.94 16.36
C GLY A 393 22.26 -2.53 15.79
N VAL A 394 22.25 -2.39 14.46
CA VAL A 394 21.96 -1.12 13.77
C VAL A 394 20.46 -0.97 13.62
N THR A 395 19.90 0.02 14.30
CA THR A 395 18.45 0.28 14.32
C THR A 395 18.02 1.48 13.47
N ASP A 396 18.97 2.22 12.95
CA ASP A 396 18.74 3.35 12.06
C ASP A 396 18.51 2.86 10.64
N SER A 397 17.32 3.12 10.09
CA SER A 397 16.85 2.60 8.80
C SER A 397 17.73 3.06 7.63
N GLU A 398 18.20 4.31 7.62
CA GLU A 398 19.09 4.84 6.58
C GLU A 398 20.44 4.12 6.56
N ARG A 399 20.96 3.83 7.74
CA ARG A 399 22.22 3.08 7.86
C ARG A 399 22.06 1.63 7.44
N ILE A 400 20.92 1.00 7.73
CA ILE A 400 20.61 -0.36 7.25
C ILE A 400 20.55 -0.37 5.74
N LEU A 401 19.83 0.57 5.12
CA LEU A 401 19.74 0.73 3.67
C LEU A 401 21.12 0.91 3.04
N SER A 402 21.91 1.83 3.55
CA SER A 402 23.28 2.09 3.05
C SER A 402 24.21 0.90 3.20
N ASN A 403 24.15 0.20 4.33
CA ASN A 403 24.97 -0.99 4.59
C ASN A 403 24.62 -2.11 3.59
N PHE A 404 23.32 -2.35 3.39
CA PHE A 404 22.86 -3.40 2.49
C PHE A 404 23.14 -3.05 1.03
N ALA A 405 22.89 -1.82 0.58
CA ALA A 405 23.21 -1.36 -0.76
C ALA A 405 24.70 -1.50 -1.09
N GLY A 406 25.59 -1.30 -0.11
CA GLY A 406 27.03 -1.51 -0.25
C GLY A 406 27.47 -2.97 -0.31
N ALA A 407 26.65 -3.91 0.12
CA ALA A 407 26.95 -5.33 0.21
C ALA A 407 26.20 -6.18 -0.83
N ALA A 408 25.04 -5.74 -1.27
CA ALA A 408 24.17 -6.49 -2.17
C ALA A 408 24.71 -6.53 -3.60
N SER A 409 24.61 -7.69 -4.25
CA SER A 409 24.88 -7.83 -5.70
C SER A 409 23.78 -7.16 -6.52
N PRO A 410 24.10 -6.55 -7.67
CA PRO A 410 23.10 -6.00 -8.60
C PRO A 410 22.07 -7.02 -9.11
N ASP A 411 22.44 -8.31 -9.11
CA ASP A 411 21.58 -9.40 -9.58
C ASP A 411 20.66 -9.95 -8.48
N LEU A 412 20.72 -9.40 -7.26
CA LEU A 412 19.84 -9.77 -6.16
C LEU A 412 18.46 -9.13 -6.33
N ARG A 413 17.41 -9.93 -6.18
CA ARG A 413 16.02 -9.48 -6.09
C ARG A 413 15.52 -9.67 -4.66
N LEU A 414 15.08 -8.59 -4.03
CA LEU A 414 14.65 -8.62 -2.63
C LEU A 414 13.13 -8.48 -2.52
N PHE A 415 12.49 -9.52 -2.04
CA PHE A 415 11.06 -9.54 -1.75
C PHE A 415 10.84 -9.52 -0.24
N VAL A 416 10.08 -8.55 0.22
CA VAL A 416 9.89 -8.32 1.66
C VAL A 416 8.45 -8.62 2.07
N PHE A 417 8.28 -9.31 3.18
CA PHE A 417 7.00 -9.57 3.81
C PHE A 417 7.01 -8.99 5.23
N GLY A 418 6.30 -7.87 5.40
CA GLY A 418 6.04 -7.25 6.69
C GLY A 418 4.79 -7.85 7.33
N VAL A 419 4.87 -8.43 8.52
CA VAL A 419 3.77 -9.14 9.17
C VAL A 419 3.25 -8.35 10.35
N GLY A 420 2.00 -7.91 10.29
CA GLY A 420 1.36 -7.12 11.34
C GLY A 420 1.50 -5.61 11.12
N TYR A 421 1.28 -4.84 12.20
CA TYR A 421 1.21 -3.38 12.12
C TYR A 421 2.49 -2.67 12.55
N ASP A 422 3.38 -3.35 13.25
CA ASP A 422 4.56 -2.76 13.91
C ASP A 422 5.84 -2.90 13.08
N VAL A 423 5.73 -2.79 11.74
CA VAL A 423 6.85 -2.90 10.81
C VAL A 423 7.34 -1.53 10.34
N ASP A 424 8.64 -1.40 10.07
CA ASP A 424 9.21 -0.22 9.41
C ASP A 424 8.94 -0.27 7.91
N THR A 425 7.77 0.22 7.50
CA THR A 425 7.35 0.22 6.09
C THR A 425 8.33 0.98 5.20
N TYR A 426 8.88 2.10 5.69
CA TYR A 426 9.87 2.88 4.96
C TYR A 426 11.13 2.06 4.65
N LEU A 427 11.69 1.39 5.67
CA LEU A 427 12.86 0.52 5.49
C LEU A 427 12.56 -0.61 4.51
N LEU A 428 11.43 -1.29 4.71
CA LEU A 428 11.06 -2.48 3.95
C LEU A 428 10.77 -2.15 2.46
N ASP A 429 10.04 -1.08 2.20
CA ASP A 429 9.74 -0.62 0.84
C ASP A 429 11.00 -0.16 0.11
N SER A 430 11.85 0.62 0.79
CA SER A 430 13.11 1.09 0.22
C SER A 430 14.06 -0.05 -0.13
N LEU A 431 14.17 -1.06 0.74
CA LEU A 431 14.95 -2.28 0.49
C LEU A 431 14.46 -3.02 -0.75
N ALA A 432 13.15 -3.26 -0.83
CA ALA A 432 12.55 -3.99 -1.94
C ALA A 432 12.72 -3.23 -3.26
N GLN A 433 12.43 -1.94 -3.28
CA GLN A 433 12.52 -1.10 -4.47
C GLN A 433 13.97 -1.00 -5.00
N ALA A 434 14.94 -0.77 -4.11
CA ALA A 434 16.35 -0.65 -4.50
C ALA A 434 16.93 -1.94 -5.12
N HIS A 435 16.28 -3.09 -4.87
CA HIS A 435 16.76 -4.40 -5.31
C HIS A 435 15.75 -5.15 -6.19
N HIS A 436 15.03 -4.43 -7.07
CA HIS A 436 14.16 -4.97 -8.13
C HIS A 436 13.07 -5.94 -7.65
N GLY A 437 12.66 -5.83 -6.39
CA GLY A 437 11.64 -6.66 -5.78
C GLY A 437 10.37 -5.89 -5.44
N SER A 438 9.64 -6.41 -4.46
CA SER A 438 8.42 -5.80 -3.94
C SER A 438 8.25 -6.08 -2.46
N SER A 439 7.55 -5.18 -1.77
CA SER A 439 7.08 -5.38 -0.40
C SER A 439 5.61 -5.83 -0.39
N THR A 440 5.28 -6.65 0.58
CA THR A 440 3.91 -7.13 0.83
C THR A 440 3.66 -7.08 2.33
N TYR A 441 2.57 -6.43 2.74
CA TYR A 441 2.21 -6.33 4.14
C TYR A 441 1.07 -7.28 4.44
N VAL A 442 1.31 -8.16 5.41
CA VAL A 442 0.41 -9.24 5.81
C VAL A 442 -0.24 -8.86 7.13
N LEU A 443 -1.53 -8.72 7.12
CA LEU A 443 -2.29 -8.35 8.30
C LEU A 443 -2.52 -9.56 9.22
N PRO A 444 -2.75 -9.38 10.53
CA PRO A 444 -2.90 -10.50 11.46
C PRO A 444 -4.01 -11.50 11.13
N GLU A 445 -5.03 -11.08 10.39
CA GLU A 445 -6.13 -11.95 9.92
C GLU A 445 -5.84 -12.60 8.57
N ASP A 446 -4.84 -12.12 7.82
CA ASP A 446 -4.47 -12.73 6.55
C ASP A 446 -3.77 -14.07 6.77
N ARG A 447 -3.87 -14.93 5.78
CA ARG A 447 -3.19 -16.23 5.76
C ARG A 447 -1.79 -16.06 5.14
N LEU A 448 -0.79 -15.80 5.99
CA LEU A 448 0.60 -15.64 5.56
C LEU A 448 1.11 -16.83 4.74
N ASP A 449 0.71 -18.04 5.10
CA ASP A 449 1.07 -19.26 4.38
C ASP A 449 0.48 -19.30 2.95
N GLU A 450 -0.73 -18.83 2.76
CA GLU A 450 -1.36 -18.74 1.43
C GLU A 450 -0.72 -17.63 0.59
N LEU A 451 -0.48 -16.46 1.17
CA LEU A 451 0.16 -15.33 0.48
C LEU A 451 1.58 -15.67 0.01
N LEU A 452 2.41 -16.21 0.89
CA LEU A 452 3.78 -16.63 0.54
C LEU A 452 3.80 -17.77 -0.47
N SER A 453 2.88 -18.72 -0.36
CA SER A 453 2.77 -19.83 -1.30
C SER A 453 2.39 -19.34 -2.71
N THR A 454 1.39 -18.45 -2.79
CA THR A 454 0.96 -17.83 -4.05
C THR A 454 2.07 -16.98 -4.65
N PHE A 455 2.73 -16.18 -3.81
CA PHE A 455 3.87 -15.38 -4.22
C PHE A 455 5.01 -16.24 -4.78
N TYR A 456 5.39 -17.32 -4.06
CA TYR A 456 6.46 -18.21 -4.52
C TYR A 456 6.11 -18.89 -5.84
N ALA A 457 4.88 -19.38 -5.99
CA ALA A 457 4.42 -19.97 -7.26
C ALA A 457 4.58 -18.98 -8.43
N ARG A 458 4.31 -17.70 -8.19
CA ARG A 458 4.46 -16.62 -9.16
C ARG A 458 5.93 -16.36 -9.53
N ILE A 459 6.81 -16.16 -8.54
CA ILE A 459 8.25 -15.86 -8.80
C ILE A 459 9.05 -17.07 -9.25
N SER A 460 8.51 -18.26 -9.15
CA SER A 460 9.21 -19.48 -9.60
C SER A 460 9.39 -19.54 -11.11
N THR A 461 8.65 -18.72 -11.88
CA THR A 461 8.75 -18.65 -13.33
C THR A 461 8.91 -17.20 -13.79
N PRO A 462 10.14 -16.63 -13.79
CA PRO A 462 10.37 -15.30 -14.36
C PRO A 462 10.08 -15.34 -15.85
N VAL A 463 9.35 -14.32 -16.33
CA VAL A 463 8.99 -14.19 -17.74
C VAL A 463 9.98 -13.26 -18.44
N LEU A 464 10.29 -12.14 -17.79
CA LEU A 464 11.16 -11.12 -18.36
C LEU A 464 11.87 -10.35 -17.24
N THR A 465 13.19 -10.25 -17.34
CA THR A 465 14.02 -9.51 -16.38
C THR A 465 14.75 -8.36 -17.05
N GLY A 466 15.17 -7.35 -16.30
CA GLY A 466 15.84 -6.18 -16.83
C GLY A 466 14.98 -5.47 -17.89
N LEU A 467 13.77 -5.06 -17.49
CA LEU A 467 12.80 -4.45 -18.40
C LEU A 467 13.24 -3.08 -18.87
N GLU A 468 13.09 -2.86 -20.17
CA GLU A 468 13.26 -1.56 -20.81
C GLU A 468 12.08 -1.27 -21.73
N LEU A 469 11.62 -0.02 -21.75
CA LEU A 469 10.54 0.47 -22.60
C LEU A 469 11.09 1.48 -23.60
N ASP A 470 10.75 1.30 -24.87
CA ASP A 470 11.00 2.26 -25.94
C ASP A 470 9.68 2.65 -26.62
N PHE A 471 9.52 3.94 -26.86
CA PHE A 471 8.32 4.51 -27.46
C PHE A 471 8.70 5.15 -28.79
N ASP A 472 8.55 4.41 -29.87
CA ASP A 472 9.03 4.82 -31.20
C ASP A 472 8.53 6.22 -31.60
N GLY A 473 9.43 7.19 -31.59
CA GLY A 473 9.16 8.56 -31.98
C GLY A 473 8.44 9.43 -30.92
N LEU A 474 7.96 8.87 -29.81
CA LEU A 474 7.37 9.62 -28.71
C LEU A 474 8.42 9.95 -27.64
N VAL A 475 8.57 11.21 -27.29
CA VAL A 475 9.45 11.61 -26.20
C VAL A 475 8.76 11.32 -24.87
N SER A 476 9.16 10.23 -24.21
CA SER A 476 8.72 9.87 -22.87
C SER A 476 9.79 10.20 -21.83
N TYR A 477 9.38 10.50 -20.60
CA TYR A 477 10.29 10.83 -19.51
C TYR A 477 9.59 10.66 -18.14
N ASP A 478 10.37 10.69 -17.07
CA ASP A 478 9.87 10.55 -15.69
C ASP A 478 8.97 9.30 -15.53
N LEU A 479 9.51 8.14 -15.91
CA LEU A 479 8.84 6.85 -15.79
C LEU A 479 9.02 6.29 -14.38
N TYR A 480 7.95 5.76 -13.78
CA TYR A 480 7.98 5.15 -12.44
C TYR A 480 7.15 3.85 -12.43
N PRO A 481 7.60 2.79 -11.69
CA PRO A 481 8.82 2.73 -10.88
C PRO A 481 10.10 2.81 -11.73
N ASP A 482 11.16 3.34 -11.13
CA ASP A 482 12.50 3.39 -11.70
C ASP A 482 13.49 2.82 -10.67
N PRO A 483 14.18 1.70 -10.98
CA PRO A 483 14.09 0.88 -12.21
C PRO A 483 12.77 0.12 -12.33
N LEU A 484 12.45 -0.32 -13.56
CA LEU A 484 11.29 -1.19 -13.79
C LEU A 484 11.49 -2.54 -13.09
N PRO A 485 10.50 -3.08 -12.40
CA PRO A 485 10.59 -4.40 -11.75
C PRO A 485 10.59 -5.52 -12.79
N ASP A 486 11.16 -6.65 -12.41
CA ASP A 486 11.09 -7.87 -13.21
C ASP A 486 9.65 -8.39 -13.33
N LEU A 487 9.35 -9.05 -14.42
CA LEU A 487 8.04 -9.57 -14.76
C LEU A 487 7.99 -11.09 -14.58
N PHE A 488 7.03 -11.54 -13.78
CA PHE A 488 6.85 -12.94 -13.46
C PHE A 488 5.57 -13.52 -14.10
N ALA A 489 5.46 -14.84 -14.11
CA ALA A 489 4.29 -15.52 -14.63
C ALA A 489 3.00 -15.07 -13.91
N GLY A 490 2.02 -14.62 -14.68
CA GLY A 490 0.75 -14.13 -14.14
C GLY A 490 0.83 -12.81 -13.38
N SER A 491 1.99 -12.14 -13.35
CA SER A 491 2.12 -10.78 -12.83
C SER A 491 2.00 -9.74 -13.94
N GLN A 492 1.78 -8.50 -13.53
CA GLN A 492 1.82 -7.35 -14.41
C GLN A 492 2.65 -6.24 -13.78
N VAL A 493 3.13 -5.34 -14.63
CA VAL A 493 3.83 -4.12 -14.22
C VAL A 493 2.96 -2.93 -14.58
N LEU A 494 2.79 -2.03 -13.62
CA LEU A 494 2.17 -0.73 -13.79
C LEU A 494 3.26 0.32 -13.93
N VAL A 495 3.32 1.01 -15.07
CA VAL A 495 4.27 2.10 -15.30
C VAL A 495 3.50 3.40 -15.50
N VAL A 496 3.82 4.41 -14.73
CA VAL A 496 3.34 5.78 -14.96
C VAL A 496 4.47 6.60 -15.55
N GLY A 497 4.16 7.53 -16.42
CA GLY A 497 5.15 8.38 -17.03
C GLY A 497 4.57 9.61 -17.68
N ARG A 498 5.46 10.43 -18.24
CA ARG A 498 5.10 11.62 -19.00
C ARG A 498 5.49 11.50 -20.45
N TYR A 499 4.80 12.26 -21.31
CA TYR A 499 5.12 12.31 -22.73
C TYR A 499 4.89 13.70 -23.32
N ARG A 500 5.64 13.99 -24.37
CA ARG A 500 5.45 15.19 -25.19
C ARG A 500 4.74 14.80 -26.46
N ASP A 501 3.90 15.70 -26.91
CA ASP A 501 3.09 15.54 -28.13
C ASP A 501 2.30 14.23 -28.11
N GLY A 502 1.24 14.00 -28.53
CA GLY A 502 0.50 12.74 -28.51
C GLY A 502 0.55 12.06 -29.88
N GLY A 503 -0.30 11.06 -30.04
CA GLY A 503 -0.44 10.35 -31.29
C GLY A 503 -0.37 8.83 -31.14
N ARG A 504 -0.27 8.15 -32.27
CA ARG A 504 -0.11 6.70 -32.31
C ARG A 504 1.34 6.34 -32.53
N VAL A 505 1.83 5.45 -31.67
CA VAL A 505 3.23 4.99 -31.66
C VAL A 505 3.29 3.50 -31.38
N ASP A 506 4.35 2.88 -31.81
CA ASP A 506 4.65 1.52 -31.39
C ASP A 506 5.43 1.56 -30.07
N VAL A 507 5.06 0.70 -29.13
CA VAL A 507 5.78 0.57 -27.86
C VAL A 507 6.48 -0.78 -27.83
N THR A 508 7.79 -0.74 -27.62
CA THR A 508 8.63 -1.92 -27.51
C THR A 508 9.01 -2.17 -26.06
N LEU A 509 8.61 -3.33 -25.54
CA LEU A 509 9.10 -3.86 -24.27
C LEU A 509 10.25 -4.82 -24.56
N SER A 510 11.42 -4.53 -24.04
CA SER A 510 12.58 -5.40 -24.10
C SER A 510 13.02 -5.89 -22.73
N GLY A 511 13.75 -6.98 -22.72
CA GLY A 511 14.30 -7.58 -21.51
C GLY A 511 14.96 -8.92 -21.81
N LEU A 512 15.25 -9.68 -20.76
CA LEU A 512 15.91 -10.98 -20.85
C LEU A 512 14.95 -12.10 -20.41
N VAL A 513 14.81 -13.12 -21.23
CA VAL A 513 14.18 -14.40 -20.88
C VAL A 513 15.28 -15.45 -20.90
N ASN A 514 15.58 -16.07 -19.76
CA ASN A 514 16.68 -17.03 -19.65
C ASN A 514 18.02 -16.44 -20.12
N SER A 515 18.33 -15.21 -19.75
CA SER A 515 19.53 -14.46 -20.20
C SER A 515 19.60 -14.25 -21.74
N GLN A 516 18.52 -14.52 -22.47
CA GLN A 516 18.40 -14.26 -23.88
C GLN A 516 17.56 -13.01 -24.14
N PRO A 517 18.03 -12.04 -24.91
CA PRO A 517 17.26 -10.86 -25.25
C PRO A 517 15.92 -11.22 -25.93
N ARG A 518 14.85 -10.58 -25.47
CA ARG A 518 13.51 -10.68 -26.04
C ARG A 518 12.91 -9.30 -26.18
N GLN A 519 12.07 -9.15 -27.20
CA GLN A 519 11.33 -7.92 -27.45
C GLN A 519 9.88 -8.27 -27.79
N TYR A 520 8.98 -7.47 -27.26
CA TYR A 520 7.55 -7.50 -27.54
C TYR A 520 7.15 -6.13 -28.08
N ILE A 521 6.61 -6.10 -29.29
CA ILE A 521 6.18 -4.87 -29.97
C ILE A 521 4.68 -4.79 -29.90
N TYR A 522 4.18 -3.69 -29.36
CA TYR A 522 2.78 -3.36 -29.25
C TYR A 522 2.49 -2.22 -30.20
N GLU A 523 1.96 -2.56 -31.38
CA GLU A 523 1.75 -1.62 -32.49
C GLU A 523 0.57 -0.70 -32.21
N ASP A 524 0.59 0.51 -32.79
CA ASP A 524 -0.53 1.46 -32.89
C ASP A 524 -1.13 1.90 -31.53
N GLN A 525 -0.29 2.07 -30.51
CA GLN A 525 -0.73 2.53 -29.21
C GLN A 525 -1.04 4.03 -29.20
N TYR A 526 -2.17 4.42 -28.63
CA TYR A 526 -2.64 5.80 -28.66
C TYR A 526 -2.32 6.56 -27.37
N PHE A 527 -1.59 7.65 -27.51
CA PHE A 527 -1.32 8.64 -26.48
C PHE A 527 -2.14 9.90 -26.78
N SER A 528 -2.94 10.36 -25.82
CA SER A 528 -3.89 11.47 -26.03
C SER A 528 -3.21 12.75 -26.51
N GLU A 529 -3.72 13.31 -27.58
CA GLU A 529 -3.31 14.62 -28.11
C GLU A 529 -4.14 15.76 -27.51
N GLU A 530 -5.34 15.44 -27.04
CA GLU A 530 -6.31 16.37 -26.47
C GLU A 530 -6.79 15.91 -25.09
N SER A 531 -7.41 16.81 -24.34
CA SER A 531 -7.96 16.49 -23.02
C SER A 531 -9.16 15.55 -23.14
N PRO A 532 -9.06 14.30 -22.68
CA PRO A 532 -10.19 13.38 -22.68
C PRO A 532 -11.27 13.83 -21.69
N ASN A 533 -12.52 13.73 -22.06
CA ASN A 533 -13.64 14.02 -21.18
C ASN A 533 -13.99 12.80 -20.31
N ASP A 534 -12.99 12.28 -19.59
CA ASP A 534 -13.15 11.14 -18.70
C ASP A 534 -12.51 11.46 -17.34
N ASN A 535 -13.30 11.43 -16.27
CA ASN A 535 -12.84 11.79 -14.94
C ASN A 535 -11.82 10.78 -14.39
N VAL A 536 -11.88 9.51 -14.80
CA VAL A 536 -10.90 8.49 -14.41
C VAL A 536 -9.53 8.81 -14.98
N LEU A 537 -9.47 9.20 -16.26
CA LEU A 537 -8.22 9.56 -16.91
C LEU A 537 -7.61 10.85 -16.33
N LYS A 538 -8.42 11.76 -15.80
CA LYS A 538 -7.95 12.95 -15.06
C LYS A 538 -7.23 12.61 -13.75
N ALA A 539 -7.37 11.39 -13.23
CA ALA A 539 -6.63 10.93 -12.06
C ALA A 539 -5.17 10.53 -12.37
N ILE A 540 -4.84 10.20 -13.65
CA ILE A 540 -3.51 9.74 -14.05
C ILE A 540 -2.38 10.73 -13.66
N PRO A 541 -2.53 12.07 -13.87
CA PRO A 541 -1.52 13.03 -13.42
C PRO A 541 -1.19 12.93 -11.93
N ARG A 542 -2.19 12.71 -11.09
CA ARG A 542 -2.01 12.55 -9.64
C ARG A 542 -1.34 11.22 -9.29
N LEU A 543 -1.73 10.12 -9.94
CA LEU A 543 -1.07 8.82 -9.78
C LEU A 543 0.42 8.91 -10.12
N TRP A 544 0.75 9.57 -11.25
CA TRP A 544 2.15 9.83 -11.62
C TRP A 544 2.87 10.66 -10.56
N ALA A 545 2.26 11.75 -10.10
CA ALA A 545 2.88 12.65 -9.12
C ALA A 545 3.13 11.93 -7.78
N THR A 546 2.22 11.06 -7.34
CA THR A 546 2.41 10.24 -6.14
C THR A 546 3.61 9.30 -6.28
N ARG A 547 3.74 8.60 -7.41
CA ARG A 547 4.90 7.73 -7.66
C ARG A 547 6.21 8.52 -7.72
N LYS A 548 6.20 9.69 -8.36
CA LYS A 548 7.37 10.58 -8.37
C LYS A 548 7.72 11.10 -6.98
N ILE A 549 6.74 11.51 -6.19
CA ILE A 549 6.96 11.93 -4.80
C ILE A 549 7.55 10.78 -3.98
N GLY A 550 7.00 9.57 -4.08
CA GLY A 550 7.54 8.39 -3.40
C GLY A 550 8.98 8.10 -3.81
N TYR A 551 9.30 8.18 -5.10
CA TYR A 551 10.67 8.05 -5.61
C TYR A 551 11.62 9.11 -5.00
N LEU A 552 11.21 10.40 -4.99
CA LEU A 552 12.01 11.49 -4.42
C LEU A 552 12.19 11.36 -2.90
N LEU A 553 11.16 10.94 -2.19
CA LEU A 553 11.22 10.70 -0.74
C LEU A 553 12.18 9.56 -0.39
N ASN A 554 12.26 8.52 -1.23
CA ASN A 554 13.23 7.44 -1.06
C ASN A 554 14.66 7.87 -1.42
N ASP A 555 14.83 8.85 -2.32
CA ASP A 555 16.15 9.36 -2.71
C ASP A 555 16.76 10.32 -1.65
N ILE A 556 15.91 11.07 -0.93
CA ILE A 556 16.34 12.04 0.09
C ILE A 556 17.21 11.40 1.19
N PRO A 557 16.83 10.29 1.83
CA PRO A 557 17.65 9.64 2.85
C PRO A 557 18.93 9.00 2.29
N LEU A 558 18.88 8.44 1.08
CA LEU A 558 20.01 7.74 0.46
C LEU A 558 21.13 8.69 0.05
N ASN A 559 20.79 9.88 -0.44
CA ASN A 559 21.74 10.88 -0.97
C ASN A 559 21.92 12.13 -0.10
N GLY A 560 21.27 12.16 1.06
CA GLY A 560 21.24 13.30 2.00
C GLY A 560 20.14 14.31 1.67
N ALA A 561 19.60 14.95 2.70
CA ALA A 561 18.54 15.95 2.56
C ALA A 561 19.01 17.10 1.65
N ASN A 562 18.54 17.09 0.41
CA ASN A 562 18.78 18.14 -0.56
C ASN A 562 17.55 19.05 -0.61
N GLN A 563 17.74 20.34 -0.32
CA GLN A 563 16.65 21.32 -0.33
C GLN A 563 15.90 21.35 -1.67
N GLU A 564 16.58 21.07 -2.77
CA GLU A 564 15.97 21.03 -4.11
C GLU A 564 14.96 19.87 -4.24
N LEU A 565 15.28 18.69 -3.71
CA LEU A 565 14.37 17.53 -3.70
C LEU A 565 13.15 17.81 -2.82
N ILE A 566 13.36 18.37 -1.63
CA ILE A 566 12.28 18.77 -0.72
C ILE A 566 11.36 19.78 -1.41
N ASP A 567 11.92 20.82 -2.01
CA ASP A 567 11.15 21.83 -2.74
C ASP A 567 10.40 21.22 -3.95
N GLN A 568 10.93 20.18 -4.56
CA GLN A 568 10.29 19.46 -5.65
C GLN A 568 9.09 18.65 -5.14
N VAL A 569 9.25 17.92 -4.02
CA VAL A 569 8.16 17.19 -3.35
C VAL A 569 7.03 18.15 -2.98
N VAL A 570 7.35 19.28 -2.30
CA VAL A 570 6.36 20.28 -1.89
C VAL A 570 5.63 20.87 -3.10
N ARG A 571 6.34 21.22 -4.18
CA ARG A 571 5.71 21.74 -5.41
C ARG A 571 4.75 20.74 -6.05
N LEU A 572 5.14 19.46 -6.10
CA LEU A 572 4.28 18.40 -6.64
C LEU A 572 3.06 18.19 -5.75
N SER A 573 3.25 18.13 -4.43
CA SER A 573 2.17 17.97 -3.45
C SER A 573 1.12 19.07 -3.58
N ILE A 574 1.55 20.34 -3.62
CA ILE A 574 0.64 21.47 -3.77
C ILE A 574 -0.06 21.44 -5.14
N ARG A 575 0.70 21.19 -6.22
CA ARG A 575 0.15 21.20 -7.58
C ARG A 575 -0.92 20.15 -7.81
N PHE A 576 -0.69 18.93 -7.31
CA PHE A 576 -1.58 17.79 -7.56
C PHE A 576 -2.53 17.50 -6.39
N GLY A 577 -2.50 18.33 -5.35
CA GLY A 577 -3.35 18.13 -4.18
C GLY A 577 -3.00 16.85 -3.40
N ILE A 578 -1.72 16.46 -3.37
CA ILE A 578 -1.22 15.27 -2.68
C ILE A 578 -0.72 15.68 -1.31
N VAL A 579 -1.21 15.00 -0.28
CA VAL A 579 -0.77 15.22 1.11
C VAL A 579 0.48 14.35 1.36
N THR A 580 1.56 14.98 1.83
CA THR A 580 2.86 14.31 2.10
C THR A 580 3.34 14.65 3.51
#